data_dceff128a7c75aee93a40424954c0560
#
_entry.id   dceff128a7c75aee93a40424954c0560
#
_cell.length_a   1.000
_cell.length_b   1.000
_cell.length_c   1.000
_cell.angle_alpha   90.00
_cell.angle_beta   90.00
_cell.angle_gamma   90.00
#
_symmetry.space_group_name_H-M   'P 1'
#
loop_
_entity.id
_entity.type
_entity.pdbx_description
1 polymer ?
#
loop_
_entity_poly.entity_id
_entity_poly.type
_entity_poly.pdbx_seq_one_letter_code
_entity_poly.pdbx_strand_id
1 'polypeptide(L)'
;MRRESVFISLDIIQTGERIHHIMVEKGYSVRQVQELLSLSCPQTIYRWMRGSRLPSVDNLYRLSRLFDMHMEDFLVEVRIGDQADN
;
A
#
# COMPACT_ATOMS: atom_id res chain seq x y z
N MET A 1 -4.64 -5.75 28.45
CA MET A 1 -3.83 -6.00 27.99
C MET A 1 -2.75 -5.23 27.92
N ARG A 2 -1.93 -5.34 27.68
CA ARG A 2 -0.95 -4.74 27.73
C ARG A 2 -0.23 -4.68 26.67
N ARG A 3 0.39 -4.03 26.17
CA ARG A 3 1.02 -3.96 25.28
C ARG A 3 2.19 -3.82 25.40
N GLU A 4 2.73 -4.10 25.48
CA GLU A 4 3.80 -4.08 25.83
C GLU A 4 4.73 -3.61 25.07
N SER A 5 5.62 -3.85 24.60
CA SER A 5 6.65 -3.30 23.84
C SER A 5 6.53 -3.59 22.39
N VAL A 6 5.44 -4.06 21.97
CA VAL A 6 5.24 -4.34 20.55
C VAL A 6 5.01 -3.04 19.81
N PHE A 7 5.75 -2.82 18.77
CA PHE A 7 5.60 -1.64 17.97
C PHE A 7 5.19 -2.06 16.56
N ILE A 8 4.05 -1.59 16.11
CA ILE A 8 3.48 -1.97 14.83
C ILE A 8 3.53 -0.79 13.89
N SER A 9 4.02 -1.01 12.72
CA SER A 9 4.16 0.05 11.73
C SER A 9 3.97 -0.53 10.34
N LEU A 10 3.73 0.31 9.38
CA LEU A 10 3.61 -0.13 8.00
C LEU A 10 4.99 -0.17 7.36
N ASP A 11 5.20 -1.19 6.54
CA ASP A 11 6.42 -1.32 5.76
C ASP A 11 6.14 -0.64 4.42
N ILE A 12 6.69 0.54 4.23
CA ILE A 12 6.36 1.35 3.06
C ILE A 12 6.86 0.73 1.77
N ILE A 13 8.01 0.06 1.81
CA ILE A 13 8.57 -0.56 0.61
C ILE A 13 7.76 -1.78 0.22
N GLN A 14 7.47 -2.64 1.19
CA GLN A 14 6.69 -3.85 0.92
C GLN A 14 5.27 -3.49 0.50
N THR A 15 4.71 -2.44 1.07
CA THR A 15 3.38 -1.98 0.70
C THR A 15 3.38 -1.53 -0.76
N GLY A 16 4.42 -0.82 -1.18
CA GLY A 16 4.54 -0.39 -2.56
C GLY A 16 4.63 -1.56 -3.52
N GLU A 17 5.41 -2.57 -3.16
CA GLU A 17 5.53 -3.75 -3.98
C GLU A 17 4.21 -4.50 -4.09
N ARG A 18 3.47 -4.53 -3.00
CA ARG A 18 2.18 -5.20 -2.99
C ARG A 18 1.17 -4.49 -3.89
N ILE A 19 1.15 -3.17 -3.84
CA ILE A 19 0.27 -2.40 -4.71
C ILE A 19 0.60 -2.69 -6.18
N HIS A 20 1.89 -2.68 -6.51
CA HIS A 20 2.32 -2.96 -7.87
C HIS A 20 1.91 -4.38 -8.29
N HIS A 21 2.11 -5.34 -7.41
CA HIS A 21 1.76 -6.73 -7.68
C HIS A 21 0.26 -6.88 -7.96
N ILE A 22 -0.56 -6.20 -7.16
CA ILE A 22 -2.01 -6.24 -7.36
C ILE A 22 -2.40 -5.63 -8.70
N MET A 23 -1.77 -4.51 -9.06
CA MET A 23 -2.04 -3.89 -10.35
C MET A 23 -1.73 -4.85 -11.50
N VAL A 24 -0.58 -5.50 -11.43
CA VAL A 24 -0.17 -6.43 -12.48
C VAL A 24 -1.12 -7.61 -12.54
N GLU A 25 -1.43 -8.16 -11.38
CA GLU A 25 -2.30 -9.32 -11.29
C GLU A 25 -3.69 -9.03 -11.84
N LYS A 26 -4.19 -7.84 -11.61
CA LYS A 26 -5.51 -7.45 -12.08
C LYS A 26 -5.48 -6.90 -13.51
N GLY A 27 -4.29 -6.78 -14.10
CA GLY A 27 -4.18 -6.38 -15.48
C GLY A 27 -4.26 -4.89 -15.72
N TYR A 28 -3.89 -4.08 -14.74
CA TYR A 28 -3.94 -2.62 -14.87
C TYR A 28 -2.56 -2.02 -15.02
N SER A 29 -2.41 -1.14 -15.98
CA SER A 29 -1.18 -0.36 -16.12
C SER A 29 -1.22 0.85 -15.21
N VAL A 30 -0.07 1.47 -15.00
CA VAL A 30 0.02 2.69 -14.21
C VAL A 30 -0.87 3.77 -14.83
N ARG A 31 -0.87 3.87 -16.16
CA ARG A 31 -1.68 4.88 -16.82
C ARG A 31 -3.17 4.68 -16.58
N GLN A 32 -3.61 3.43 -16.63
CA GLN A 32 -5.01 3.13 -16.37
C GLN A 32 -5.40 3.49 -14.96
N VAL A 33 -4.56 3.15 -13.98
CA VAL A 33 -4.85 3.47 -12.59
C VAL A 33 -4.85 4.99 -12.41
N GLN A 34 -3.89 5.67 -13.02
CA GLN A 34 -3.84 7.12 -12.96
C GLN A 34 -5.15 7.73 -13.43
N GLU A 35 -5.65 7.26 -14.56
CA GLU A 35 -6.88 7.80 -15.13
C GLU A 35 -8.08 7.47 -14.26
N LEU A 36 -8.18 6.24 -13.81
CA LEU A 36 -9.33 5.81 -13.03
C LEU A 36 -9.39 6.47 -11.66
N LEU A 37 -8.24 6.81 -11.11
CA LEU A 37 -8.19 7.51 -9.84
C LEU A 37 -8.18 9.03 -10.02
N SER A 38 -8.21 9.50 -11.25
CA SER A 38 -8.21 10.93 -11.55
C SER A 38 -6.99 11.64 -10.98
N LEU A 39 -5.84 10.98 -11.06
CA LEU A 39 -4.60 11.59 -10.59
C LEU A 39 -4.02 12.46 -11.70
N SER A 40 -3.43 13.58 -11.31
CA SER A 40 -2.91 14.54 -12.28
C SER A 40 -1.64 14.04 -12.96
N CYS A 41 -0.93 13.10 -12.36
CA CYS A 41 0.30 12.59 -12.97
C CYS A 41 0.58 11.18 -12.49
N PRO A 42 1.34 10.41 -13.27
CA PRO A 42 1.66 9.03 -12.90
C PRO A 42 2.71 8.93 -11.81
N GLN A 43 3.44 10.03 -11.55
CA GLN A 43 4.49 10.00 -10.53
C GLN A 43 3.96 9.63 -9.16
N THR A 44 2.72 9.97 -8.87
CA THR A 44 2.11 9.63 -7.61
C THR A 44 2.13 8.11 -7.40
N ILE A 45 1.76 7.36 -8.45
CA ILE A 45 1.73 5.89 -8.36
C ILE A 45 3.14 5.34 -8.29
N TYR A 46 4.07 5.90 -9.05
CA TYR A 46 5.44 5.44 -9.01
C TYR A 46 6.08 5.63 -7.64
N ARG A 47 5.68 6.69 -6.92
CA ARG A 47 6.17 6.91 -5.56
C ARG A 47 5.68 5.82 -4.63
N TRP A 48 4.44 5.37 -4.81
CA TRP A 48 3.94 4.25 -4.02
C TRP A 48 4.75 3.00 -4.32
N MET A 49 4.92 2.71 -5.61
CA MET A 49 5.60 1.48 -6.02
C MET A 49 7.04 1.42 -5.56
N ARG A 50 7.71 2.58 -5.50
CA ARG A 50 9.09 2.64 -5.04
C ARG A 50 9.22 2.61 -3.53
N GLY A 51 8.14 2.76 -2.82
CA GLY A 51 8.21 2.85 -1.37
C GLY A 51 8.66 4.21 -0.87
N SER A 52 8.50 5.25 -1.69
CA SER A 52 8.84 6.61 -1.28
C SER A 52 7.72 7.25 -0.50
N ARG A 53 6.50 6.84 -0.75
CA ARG A 53 5.34 7.47 -0.13
C ARG A 53 4.17 6.48 -0.12
N LEU A 54 3.43 6.47 0.95
CA LEU A 54 2.19 5.68 1.01
C LEU A 54 1.08 6.44 0.30
N PRO A 55 0.10 5.73 -0.26
CA PRO A 55 -1.08 6.40 -0.77
C PRO A 55 -1.79 7.12 0.37
N SER A 56 -2.42 8.24 0.05
CA SER A 56 -3.28 8.89 1.03
C SER A 56 -4.45 7.95 1.35
N VAL A 57 -5.12 8.20 2.45
CA VAL A 57 -6.29 7.40 2.81
C VAL A 57 -7.32 7.46 1.69
N ASP A 58 -7.48 8.63 1.10
CA ASP A 58 -8.43 8.82 0.01
C ASP A 58 -8.06 7.96 -1.19
N ASN A 59 -6.80 7.96 -1.58
CA ASN A 59 -6.37 7.14 -2.71
C ASN A 59 -6.40 5.65 -2.39
N LEU A 60 -6.10 5.30 -1.15
CA LEU A 60 -6.18 3.91 -0.73
C LEU A 60 -7.63 3.41 -0.82
N TYR A 61 -8.57 4.25 -0.43
CA TYR A 61 -9.98 3.91 -0.53
C TYR A 61 -10.37 3.71 -2.00
N ARG A 62 -9.90 4.59 -2.88
CA ARG A 62 -10.19 4.46 -4.30
C ARG A 62 -9.62 3.18 -4.88
N LEU A 63 -8.41 2.82 -4.48
CA LEU A 63 -7.80 1.56 -4.91
C LEU A 63 -8.63 0.38 -4.45
N SER A 64 -9.12 0.43 -3.22
CA SER A 64 -9.91 -0.67 -2.68
C SER A 64 -11.19 -0.86 -3.49
N ARG A 65 -11.82 0.23 -3.88
CA ARG A 65 -13.04 0.15 -4.68
C ARG A 65 -12.74 -0.29 -6.10
N LEU A 66 -11.65 0.21 -6.67
CA LEU A 66 -11.28 -0.14 -8.03
C LEU A 66 -11.00 -1.63 -8.17
N PHE A 67 -10.28 -2.20 -7.22
CA PHE A 67 -9.87 -3.59 -7.29
C PHE A 67 -10.77 -4.54 -6.50
N ASP A 68 -11.82 -3.99 -5.87
CA ASP A 68 -12.76 -4.80 -5.09
C ASP A 68 -12.03 -5.55 -3.98
N MET A 69 -11.25 -4.84 -3.21
CA MET A 69 -10.45 -5.38 -2.11
C MET A 69 -10.61 -4.48 -0.90
N HIS A 70 -10.25 -4.99 0.26
CA HIS A 70 -10.24 -4.16 1.46
C HIS A 70 -9.02 -3.26 1.46
N MET A 71 -9.14 -2.10 2.08
CA MET A 71 -8.01 -1.16 2.13
C MET A 71 -6.79 -1.81 2.75
N GLU A 72 -6.99 -2.58 3.79
CA GLU A 72 -5.86 -3.20 4.48
C GLU A 72 -5.18 -4.29 3.66
N ASP A 73 -5.83 -4.79 2.61
CA ASP A 73 -5.21 -5.80 1.76
C ASP A 73 -4.01 -5.24 1.00
N PHE A 74 -3.91 -3.93 0.90
CA PHE A 74 -2.79 -3.30 0.20
C PHE A 74 -1.62 -3.04 1.14
N LEU A 75 -1.82 -3.15 2.43
CA LEU A 75 -0.84 -2.70 3.42
C LEU A 75 -0.05 -3.87 3.96
N VAL A 76 1.24 -3.68 4.09
CA VAL A 76 2.12 -4.69 4.69
C VAL A 76 2.64 -4.14 5.99
N GLU A 77 2.49 -4.93 7.01
CA GLU A 77 2.83 -4.52 8.37
C GLU A 77 4.18 -5.08 8.77
N VAL A 78 4.93 -4.30 9.52
CA VAL A 78 6.13 -4.82 10.14
C VAL A 78 5.94 -4.64 11.64
N ARG A 79 6.34 -5.65 12.40
CA ARG A 79 6.28 -5.57 13.83
C ARG A 79 7.68 -5.49 14.38
N ILE A 80 7.91 -4.49 15.21
CA ILE A 80 9.20 -4.28 15.81
C ILE A 80 9.05 -4.47 17.30
N GLY A 81 9.91 -5.29 17.85
CA GLY A 81 9.90 -5.49 19.30
C GLY A 81 9.52 -6.87 19.73
N ASP A 82 8.59 -7.50 19.05
CA ASP A 82 8.13 -8.79 19.54
C ASP A 82 8.99 -9.93 19.05
N GLN A 83 9.85 -9.69 18.06
CA GLN A 83 10.67 -10.78 17.63
C GLN A 83 11.89 -10.89 18.48
N ALA A 84 12.08 -9.98 19.36
CA ALA A 84 13.29 -10.04 20.12
C ALA A 84 13.43 -11.31 20.85
N ASP A 85 12.42 -11.95 21.03
CA ASP A 85 12.54 -13.08 21.68
C ASP A 85 12.96 -14.11 20.96
N ASN A 86 13.25 -13.97 20.19
CA ASN A 86 13.70 -15.02 19.67
C ASN A 86 14.65 -15.02 19.38
#